data_cdbe5fc9490b8172cbce6fe4e8d8f6f9
#
_entry.id   cdbe5fc9490b8172cbce6fe4e8d8f6f9
#
_cell.length_a   1.000
_cell.length_b   1.000
_cell.length_c   1.000
_cell.angle_alpha   90.00
_cell.angle_beta   90.00
_cell.angle_gamma   90.00
#
_symmetry.space_group_name_H-M   'P 1'
#
loop_
_entity.id
_entity.type
_entity.pdbx_description
1 polymer ?
#
loop_
_entity_poly.entity_id
_entity_poly.type
_entity_poly.pdbx_seq_one_letter_code
_entity_poly.pdbx_strand_id
1 'polypeptide(L)'
;LHAHTPYRVGLPALKAARKLKIPFVYEMRGMWEETAVANGRWMRNGPAYRRFQSYETKVLRKADQVICISETLKNEAIRRGVSAEKISIVTNAVERKMLEQNKSSALYPTVTERLEKNPDACTVGYIGSLREMEGVDLTARAVAQLVEKGVKVQFFVLTGESGQAELRQLCKELGIENFSTIVGPVPHDEVATFYSLIDVFVVSRPSSRVTQLVTPLKPFEAMAMGRTVVASKLAALEEIIQHEKTGLLYKPDELNDLADTIELCVQQPEKRKEIGRAAQQWVLENRTWDVVVKNTKEVYNKLEI
;
A
#
# COMPACT_ATOMS: atom_id res chain seq x y z
N LEU A 1 -9.83 26.15 6.42
CA LEU A 1 -9.75 25.00 7.31
C LEU A 1 -9.64 23.73 6.49
N HIS A 2 -8.69 22.85 6.82
CA HIS A 2 -8.46 21.59 6.11
C HIS A 2 -8.78 20.39 7.04
N ALA A 3 -9.57 19.45 6.56
CA ALA A 3 -9.87 18.18 7.25
C ALA A 3 -9.82 17.02 6.25
N HIS A 4 -9.62 15.83 6.76
CA HIS A 4 -9.57 14.62 5.96
C HIS A 4 -10.62 13.59 6.39
N THR A 5 -10.84 12.57 5.55
CA THR A 5 -11.72 11.42 5.87
C THR A 5 -11.41 10.82 7.24
N PRO A 6 -12.41 10.39 8.03
CA PRO A 6 -13.82 10.24 7.65
C PRO A 6 -14.69 11.46 7.99
N TYR A 7 -15.94 11.44 7.53
CA TYR A 7 -16.94 12.48 7.79
C TYR A 7 -17.09 12.88 9.27
N ARG A 8 -16.73 12.02 10.20
CA ARG A 8 -16.76 12.28 11.63
C ARG A 8 -15.85 13.44 12.03
N VAL A 9 -14.75 13.62 11.31
CA VAL A 9 -13.85 14.79 11.38
C VAL A 9 -14.37 15.89 10.44
N GLY A 10 -14.76 15.52 9.23
CA GLY A 10 -15.17 16.45 8.17
C GLY A 10 -16.43 17.27 8.51
N LEU A 11 -17.46 16.69 9.10
CA LEU A 11 -18.70 17.42 9.42
C LEU A 11 -18.52 18.51 10.48
N PRO A 12 -17.86 18.26 11.63
CA PRO A 12 -17.54 19.32 12.61
C PRO A 12 -16.66 20.41 11.98
N ALA A 13 -15.65 20.04 11.21
CA ALA A 13 -14.75 20.98 10.53
C ALA A 13 -15.51 21.85 9.51
N LEU A 14 -16.39 21.27 8.70
CA LEU A 14 -17.26 22.00 7.77
C LEU A 14 -18.16 23.00 8.51
N LYS A 15 -18.77 22.61 9.64
CA LYS A 15 -19.60 23.52 10.45
C LYS A 15 -18.77 24.67 11.00
N ALA A 16 -17.56 24.39 11.51
CA ALA A 16 -16.65 25.42 12.02
C ALA A 16 -16.25 26.41 10.91
N ALA A 17 -15.87 25.91 9.74
CA ALA A 17 -15.51 26.74 8.59
C ALA A 17 -16.65 27.67 8.18
N ARG A 18 -17.88 27.16 8.09
CA ARG A 18 -19.07 27.97 7.74
C ARG A 18 -19.39 29.03 8.82
N LYS A 19 -19.23 28.70 10.10
CA LYS A 19 -19.41 29.66 11.20
C LYS A 19 -18.37 30.76 11.18
N LEU A 20 -17.12 30.41 10.88
CA LEU A 20 -15.99 31.33 10.80
C LEU A 20 -15.91 32.07 9.45
N LYS A 21 -16.75 31.71 8.47
CA LYS A 21 -16.74 32.23 7.09
C LYS A 21 -15.39 32.10 6.40
N ILE A 22 -14.71 30.96 6.63
CA ILE A 22 -13.45 30.61 5.99
C ILE A 22 -13.63 29.43 5.04
N PRO A 23 -12.79 29.30 3.98
CA PRO A 23 -12.82 28.17 3.07
C PRO A 23 -12.59 26.83 3.78
N PHE A 24 -13.18 25.77 3.21
CA PHE A 24 -13.07 24.41 3.70
C PHE A 24 -12.53 23.45 2.63
N VAL A 25 -11.37 22.87 2.89
CA VAL A 25 -10.76 21.80 2.09
C VAL A 25 -11.06 20.46 2.75
N TYR A 26 -11.47 19.48 1.95
CA TYR A 26 -11.68 18.12 2.45
C TYR A 26 -10.85 17.11 1.66
N GLU A 27 -9.99 16.37 2.36
CA GLU A 27 -9.08 15.39 1.77
C GLU A 27 -9.66 13.98 1.88
N MET A 28 -9.93 13.35 0.72
CA MET A 28 -10.39 11.97 0.60
C MET A 28 -9.18 11.03 0.52
N ARG A 29 -8.84 10.39 1.65
CA ARG A 29 -7.70 9.49 1.79
C ARG A 29 -8.07 8.01 1.67
N GLY A 30 -9.35 7.69 1.60
CA GLY A 30 -9.81 6.32 1.52
C GLY A 30 -11.33 6.22 1.64
N MET A 31 -11.82 4.99 1.62
CA MET A 31 -13.25 4.65 1.68
C MET A 31 -13.53 3.78 2.91
N TRP A 32 -13.87 4.41 4.02
CA TRP A 32 -14.06 3.72 5.29
C TRP A 32 -15.21 2.71 5.27
N GLU A 33 -16.30 3.01 4.55
CA GLU A 33 -17.42 2.10 4.37
C GLU A 33 -17.01 0.85 3.61
N GLU A 34 -16.17 0.98 2.58
CA GLU A 34 -15.66 -0.16 1.82
C GLU A 34 -14.63 -0.96 2.66
N THR A 35 -13.79 -0.27 3.43
CA THR A 35 -12.89 -0.92 4.38
C THR A 35 -13.65 -1.71 5.44
N ALA A 36 -14.78 -1.17 5.92
CA ALA A 36 -15.62 -1.89 6.88
C ALA A 36 -16.30 -3.13 6.27
N VAL A 37 -16.63 -3.09 4.98
CA VAL A 37 -17.13 -4.26 4.24
C VAL A 37 -16.01 -5.29 4.06
N ALA A 38 -14.82 -4.86 3.61
CA ALA A 38 -13.67 -5.76 3.40
C ALA A 38 -13.20 -6.44 4.69
N ASN A 39 -13.42 -5.82 5.85
CA ASN A 39 -13.13 -6.39 7.17
C ASN A 39 -14.33 -7.15 7.77
N GLY A 40 -15.37 -7.46 7.00
CA GLY A 40 -16.55 -8.21 7.46
C GLY A 40 -17.43 -7.49 8.50
N ARG A 41 -17.17 -6.20 8.78
CA ARG A 41 -17.91 -5.44 9.81
C ARG A 41 -19.29 -4.99 9.34
N TRP A 42 -19.43 -4.70 8.07
CA TRP A 42 -20.68 -4.22 7.47
C TRP A 42 -21.02 -5.00 6.22
N MET A 43 -22.33 -5.16 6.02
CA MET A 43 -22.84 -5.63 4.72
C MET A 43 -22.80 -4.44 3.73
N ARG A 44 -22.32 -4.69 2.50
CA ARG A 44 -22.40 -3.72 1.41
C ARG A 44 -23.85 -3.32 1.17
N ASN A 45 -24.09 -2.02 1.03
CA ASN A 45 -25.41 -1.42 0.88
C ASN A 45 -26.35 -1.64 2.09
N GLY A 46 -25.86 -2.16 3.21
CA GLY A 46 -26.59 -2.22 4.46
C GLY A 46 -26.81 -0.82 5.09
N PRO A 47 -27.67 -0.71 6.13
CA PRO A 47 -28.01 0.58 6.71
C PRO A 47 -26.79 1.39 7.22
N ALA A 48 -25.83 0.75 7.88
CA ALA A 48 -24.61 1.39 8.36
C ALA A 48 -23.73 1.90 7.22
N TYR A 49 -23.55 1.08 6.17
CA TYR A 49 -22.83 1.43 4.95
C TYR A 49 -23.44 2.66 4.27
N ARG A 50 -24.76 2.61 3.98
CA ARG A 50 -25.49 3.71 3.29
C ARG A 50 -25.44 5.00 4.11
N ARG A 51 -25.62 4.91 5.42
CA ARG A 51 -25.52 6.07 6.31
C ARG A 51 -24.14 6.70 6.27
N PHE A 52 -23.09 5.88 6.37
CA PHE A 52 -21.71 6.37 6.33
C PHE A 52 -21.40 7.02 4.97
N GLN A 53 -21.70 6.34 3.87
CA GLN A 53 -21.50 6.84 2.52
C GLN A 53 -22.27 8.16 2.28
N SER A 54 -23.49 8.27 2.79
CA SER A 54 -24.30 9.50 2.65
C SER A 54 -23.66 10.70 3.36
N TYR A 55 -23.15 10.51 4.60
CA TYR A 55 -22.47 11.58 5.32
C TYR A 55 -21.14 11.96 4.67
N GLU A 56 -20.36 10.97 4.22
CA GLU A 56 -19.12 11.20 3.52
C GLU A 56 -19.35 11.99 2.23
N THR A 57 -20.32 11.57 1.43
CA THR A 57 -20.75 12.28 0.21
C THR A 57 -21.21 13.70 0.49
N LYS A 58 -21.93 13.91 1.60
CA LYS A 58 -22.38 15.26 2.02
C LYS A 58 -21.20 16.19 2.31
N VAL A 59 -20.15 15.72 2.98
CA VAL A 59 -18.96 16.52 3.25
C VAL A 59 -18.24 16.83 1.95
N LEU A 60 -17.98 15.83 1.12
CA LEU A 60 -17.32 15.99 -0.18
C LEU A 60 -18.02 17.04 -1.06
N ARG A 61 -19.34 16.97 -1.21
CA ARG A 61 -20.10 17.92 -2.03
C ARG A 61 -20.12 19.35 -1.48
N LYS A 62 -20.02 19.51 -0.14
CA LYS A 62 -20.09 20.82 0.53
C LYS A 62 -18.72 21.46 0.74
N ALA A 63 -17.63 20.76 0.47
CA ALA A 63 -16.30 21.33 0.50
C ALA A 63 -16.12 22.37 -0.62
N ASP A 64 -15.33 23.38 -0.35
CA ASP A 64 -14.98 24.42 -1.35
C ASP A 64 -13.94 23.85 -2.31
N GLN A 65 -12.98 23.05 -1.81
CA GLN A 65 -12.06 22.24 -2.59
C GLN A 65 -11.98 20.83 -1.99
N VAL A 66 -11.77 19.83 -2.85
CA VAL A 66 -11.56 18.42 -2.48
C VAL A 66 -10.18 17.99 -2.93
N ILE A 67 -9.45 17.34 -2.05
CA ILE A 67 -8.20 16.67 -2.39
C ILE A 67 -8.47 15.16 -2.44
N CYS A 68 -7.98 14.47 -3.47
CA CYS A 68 -7.96 13.01 -3.56
C CYS A 68 -6.50 12.53 -3.68
N ILE A 69 -6.18 11.40 -3.05
CA ILE A 69 -4.81 10.85 -3.09
C ILE A 69 -4.49 10.08 -4.39
N SER A 70 -5.47 9.92 -5.29
CA SER A 70 -5.35 9.12 -6.52
C SER A 70 -6.42 9.50 -7.54
N GLU A 71 -6.20 9.16 -8.81
CA GLU A 71 -7.20 9.31 -9.87
C GLU A 71 -8.42 8.41 -9.62
N THR A 72 -8.22 7.19 -9.13
CA THR A 72 -9.31 6.28 -8.76
C THR A 72 -10.25 6.89 -7.72
N LEU A 73 -9.72 7.54 -6.68
CA LEU A 73 -10.54 8.25 -5.68
C LEU A 73 -11.16 9.53 -6.23
N LYS A 74 -10.49 10.27 -7.11
CA LYS A 74 -11.07 11.41 -7.81
C LYS A 74 -12.29 10.99 -8.63
N ASN A 75 -12.16 9.93 -9.42
CA ASN A 75 -13.26 9.38 -10.22
C ASN A 75 -14.43 8.93 -9.33
N GLU A 76 -14.15 8.34 -8.16
CA GLU A 76 -15.17 8.01 -7.17
C GLU A 76 -15.85 9.26 -6.60
N ALA A 77 -15.11 10.33 -6.29
CA ALA A 77 -15.67 11.59 -5.81
C ALA A 77 -16.59 12.23 -6.87
N ILE A 78 -16.17 12.22 -8.15
CA ILE A 78 -17.01 12.67 -9.27
C ILE A 78 -18.29 11.83 -9.38
N ARG A 79 -18.18 10.52 -9.28
CA ARG A 79 -19.34 9.61 -9.27
C ARG A 79 -20.30 9.87 -8.10
N ARG A 80 -19.79 10.38 -6.97
CA ARG A 80 -20.59 10.84 -5.83
C ARG A 80 -21.18 12.24 -6.03
N GLY A 81 -20.94 12.88 -7.19
CA GLY A 81 -21.51 14.17 -7.58
C GLY A 81 -20.72 15.37 -7.07
N VAL A 82 -19.41 15.21 -6.88
CA VAL A 82 -18.49 16.35 -6.71
C VAL A 82 -18.07 16.84 -8.09
N SER A 83 -18.10 18.17 -8.30
CA SER A 83 -17.63 18.77 -9.56
C SER A 83 -16.14 18.55 -9.75
N ALA A 84 -15.71 18.12 -10.94
CA ALA A 84 -14.33 17.79 -11.25
C ALA A 84 -13.37 18.98 -11.04
N GLU A 85 -13.82 20.19 -11.27
CA GLU A 85 -13.07 21.44 -11.09
C GLU A 85 -12.70 21.74 -9.63
N LYS A 86 -13.49 21.19 -8.67
CA LYS A 86 -13.21 21.29 -7.24
C LYS A 86 -12.22 20.24 -6.74
N ILE A 87 -11.82 19.28 -7.58
CA ILE A 87 -10.99 18.16 -7.14
C ILE A 87 -9.57 18.35 -7.64
N SER A 88 -8.63 18.32 -6.72
CA SER A 88 -7.19 18.27 -7.01
C SER A 88 -6.62 16.95 -6.50
N ILE A 89 -5.59 16.44 -7.20
CA ILE A 89 -4.87 15.25 -6.75
C ILE A 89 -3.62 15.67 -6.00
N VAL A 90 -3.54 15.20 -4.75
CA VAL A 90 -2.34 15.29 -3.91
C VAL A 90 -2.06 13.88 -3.41
N THR A 91 -1.11 13.23 -4.04
CA THR A 91 -0.85 11.81 -3.82
C THR A 91 -0.15 11.55 -2.49
N ASN A 92 -0.16 10.29 -2.05
CA ASN A 92 0.72 9.83 -0.99
C ASN A 92 2.20 9.99 -1.40
N ALA A 93 3.06 10.23 -0.42
CA ALA A 93 4.49 10.42 -0.60
C ALA A 93 5.29 9.69 0.48
N VAL A 94 6.56 9.45 0.22
CA VAL A 94 7.53 8.91 1.17
C VAL A 94 8.39 10.03 1.75
N GLU A 95 8.90 9.81 2.96
CA GLU A 95 9.91 10.69 3.54
C GLU A 95 11.26 10.47 2.87
N ARG A 96 11.92 11.55 2.45
CA ARG A 96 13.27 11.48 1.86
C ARG A 96 14.28 10.82 2.81
N LYS A 97 14.12 11.01 4.11
CA LYS A 97 14.92 10.37 5.14
C LYS A 97 14.93 8.84 5.06
N MET A 98 13.85 8.23 4.56
CA MET A 98 13.76 6.79 4.34
C MET A 98 14.76 6.31 3.29
N LEU A 99 15.06 7.14 2.30
CA LEU A 99 16.01 6.85 1.21
C LEU A 99 17.47 6.89 1.67
N GLU A 100 17.77 7.62 2.76
CA GLU A 100 19.11 7.80 3.30
C GLU A 100 19.46 6.72 4.35
N GLN A 101 18.48 5.97 4.82
CA GLN A 101 18.64 4.95 5.85
C GLN A 101 19.12 3.62 5.27
N ASN A 102 20.29 3.60 4.67
CA ASN A 102 21.05 2.37 4.40
C ASN A 102 21.68 1.82 5.72
N LYS A 103 20.86 1.62 6.76
CA LYS A 103 21.34 1.08 8.02
C LYS A 103 21.54 -0.42 7.91
N SER A 104 22.74 -0.84 8.27
CA SER A 104 23.20 -2.21 8.33
C SER A 104 22.19 -3.16 8.99
N SER A 105 21.97 -4.32 8.37
CA SER A 105 21.25 -5.49 8.92
C SER A 105 21.84 -6.00 10.26
N ALA A 106 22.96 -5.45 10.69
CA ALA A 106 23.64 -5.78 11.95
C ALA A 106 22.78 -5.53 13.22
N LEU A 107 21.68 -4.76 13.11
CA LEU A 107 20.80 -4.48 14.25
C LEU A 107 19.89 -5.67 14.65
N TYR A 108 19.74 -6.66 13.77
CA TYR A 108 18.85 -7.82 13.98
C TYR A 108 19.54 -9.14 13.64
N PRO A 109 20.58 -9.56 14.42
CA PRO A 109 21.36 -10.76 14.13
C PRO A 109 20.50 -12.00 13.93
N THR A 110 19.51 -12.22 14.78
CA THR A 110 18.62 -13.40 14.71
C THR A 110 17.76 -13.45 13.44
N VAL A 111 17.39 -12.30 12.88
CA VAL A 111 16.65 -12.24 11.60
C VAL A 111 17.61 -12.52 10.44
N THR A 112 18.77 -11.86 10.48
CA THR A 112 19.81 -12.02 9.46
C THR A 112 20.31 -13.47 9.42
N GLU A 113 20.63 -14.08 10.57
CA GLU A 113 21.02 -15.49 10.68
C GLU A 113 19.97 -16.46 10.11
N ARG A 114 18.67 -16.18 10.30
CA ARG A 114 17.61 -17.01 9.72
C ARG A 114 17.56 -16.92 8.21
N LEU A 115 17.70 -15.73 7.65
CA LEU A 115 17.72 -15.52 6.21
C LEU A 115 19.02 -16.05 5.58
N GLU A 116 20.15 -15.95 6.29
CA GLU A 116 21.46 -16.47 5.86
C GLU A 116 21.55 -18.01 5.84
N LYS A 117 20.57 -18.73 6.43
CA LYS A 117 20.49 -20.19 6.29
C LYS A 117 20.28 -20.62 4.84
N ASN A 118 19.70 -19.74 4.01
CA ASN A 118 19.49 -19.94 2.59
C ASN A 118 20.04 -18.75 1.80
N PRO A 119 21.37 -18.52 1.76
CA PRO A 119 21.96 -17.30 1.23
C PRO A 119 21.71 -17.09 -0.27
N ASP A 120 21.48 -18.19 -0.99
CA ASP A 120 21.17 -18.16 -2.43
C ASP A 120 19.68 -17.99 -2.72
N ALA A 121 18.82 -17.97 -1.69
CA ALA A 121 17.38 -17.86 -1.88
C ALA A 121 16.96 -16.39 -2.07
N CYS A 122 16.10 -16.17 -3.05
CA CYS A 122 15.45 -14.86 -3.23
C CYS A 122 14.45 -14.61 -2.09
N THR A 123 14.60 -13.51 -1.38
CA THR A 123 13.69 -13.14 -0.29
C THR A 123 12.43 -12.46 -0.84
N VAL A 124 11.33 -13.18 -0.80
CA VAL A 124 9.98 -12.68 -1.09
C VAL A 124 9.40 -12.14 0.21
N GLY A 125 9.02 -10.87 0.25
CA GLY A 125 8.67 -10.25 1.52
C GLY A 125 7.46 -9.33 1.50
N TYR A 126 6.96 -9.08 2.72
CA TYR A 126 5.90 -8.14 3.01
C TYR A 126 6.16 -7.43 4.34
N ILE A 127 5.86 -6.14 4.39
CA ILE A 127 5.94 -5.33 5.61
C ILE A 127 4.61 -4.63 5.84
N GLY A 128 3.95 -4.91 6.97
CA GLY A 128 2.69 -4.26 7.32
C GLY A 128 1.72 -5.13 8.10
N SER A 129 0.48 -4.66 8.27
CA SER A 129 -0.57 -5.41 8.98
C SER A 129 -1.08 -6.58 8.15
N LEU A 130 -1.42 -7.69 8.83
CA LEU A 130 -1.98 -8.90 8.22
C LEU A 130 -3.51 -8.84 8.16
N ARG A 131 -4.04 -7.80 7.52
CA ARG A 131 -5.48 -7.72 7.27
C ARG A 131 -5.82 -8.57 6.05
N GLU A 132 -7.00 -9.16 6.02
CA GLU A 132 -7.52 -9.95 4.91
C GLU A 132 -7.38 -9.24 3.55
N MET A 133 -7.66 -7.93 3.53
CA MET A 133 -7.52 -7.09 2.33
C MET A 133 -6.07 -6.91 1.83
N GLU A 134 -5.06 -7.34 2.57
CA GLU A 134 -3.66 -7.27 2.13
C GLU A 134 -3.22 -8.56 1.41
N GLY A 135 -3.94 -9.69 1.60
CA GLY A 135 -3.76 -10.93 0.84
C GLY A 135 -2.43 -11.65 1.06
N VAL A 136 -1.80 -11.47 2.23
CA VAL A 136 -0.48 -12.05 2.52
C VAL A 136 -0.50 -13.59 2.53
N ASP A 137 -1.64 -14.18 2.80
CA ASP A 137 -1.90 -15.63 2.70
C ASP A 137 -1.71 -16.13 1.25
N LEU A 138 -2.13 -15.36 0.24
CA LEU A 138 -1.89 -15.71 -1.17
C LEU A 138 -0.39 -15.72 -1.48
N THR A 139 0.37 -14.77 -0.94
CA THR A 139 1.84 -14.75 -1.08
C THR A 139 2.48 -15.98 -0.44
N ALA A 140 2.04 -16.38 0.77
CA ALA A 140 2.54 -17.58 1.43
C ALA A 140 2.29 -18.84 0.58
N ARG A 141 1.09 -18.95 -0.01
CA ARG A 141 0.75 -20.07 -0.93
C ARG A 141 1.58 -20.08 -2.21
N ALA A 142 1.85 -18.89 -2.79
CA ALA A 142 2.72 -18.78 -3.97
C ALA A 142 4.16 -19.19 -3.63
N VAL A 143 4.69 -18.78 -2.49
CA VAL A 143 6.01 -19.23 -2.01
C VAL A 143 6.04 -20.73 -1.80
N ALA A 144 4.99 -21.32 -1.21
CA ALA A 144 4.91 -22.77 -1.01
C ALA A 144 4.97 -23.53 -2.34
N GLN A 145 4.22 -23.09 -3.34
CA GLN A 145 4.25 -23.66 -4.68
C GLN A 145 5.66 -23.58 -5.32
N LEU A 146 6.37 -22.47 -5.10
CA LEU A 146 7.73 -22.30 -5.60
C LEU A 146 8.73 -23.20 -4.87
N VAL A 147 8.61 -23.33 -3.55
CA VAL A 147 9.44 -24.26 -2.76
C VAL A 147 9.23 -25.70 -3.20
N GLU A 148 7.98 -26.13 -3.44
CA GLU A 148 7.65 -27.46 -3.95
C GLU A 148 8.26 -27.72 -5.34
N LYS A 149 8.32 -26.69 -6.20
CA LYS A 149 9.02 -26.75 -7.50
C LYS A 149 10.56 -26.75 -7.38
N GLY A 150 11.12 -26.61 -6.17
CA GLY A 150 12.56 -26.51 -5.95
C GLY A 150 13.17 -25.15 -6.29
N VAL A 151 12.34 -24.11 -6.45
CA VAL A 151 12.82 -22.74 -6.67
C VAL A 151 13.42 -22.19 -5.40
N LYS A 152 14.60 -21.55 -5.48
CA LYS A 152 15.31 -21.01 -4.30
C LYS A 152 14.66 -19.71 -3.82
N VAL A 153 13.63 -19.82 -2.98
CA VAL A 153 12.90 -18.71 -2.38
C VAL A 153 12.80 -18.87 -0.87
N GLN A 154 12.67 -17.75 -0.17
CA GLN A 154 12.31 -17.70 1.25
C GLN A 154 11.30 -16.58 1.48
N PHE A 155 10.46 -16.74 2.50
CA PHE A 155 9.38 -15.83 2.83
C PHE A 155 9.71 -14.99 4.05
N PHE A 156 9.66 -13.67 3.93
CA PHE A 156 9.92 -12.75 5.02
C PHE A 156 8.72 -11.83 5.29
N VAL A 157 8.26 -11.78 6.54
CA VAL A 157 7.16 -10.89 6.94
C VAL A 157 7.51 -10.11 8.20
N LEU A 158 7.47 -8.78 8.10
CA LEU A 158 7.51 -7.89 9.26
C LEU A 158 6.10 -7.35 9.52
N THR A 159 5.56 -7.63 10.71
CA THR A 159 4.18 -7.27 11.06
C THR A 159 4.02 -6.99 12.56
N GLY A 160 2.87 -6.41 12.94
CA GLY A 160 2.47 -6.35 14.33
C GLY A 160 2.07 -7.72 14.88
N GLU A 161 1.70 -7.81 16.15
CA GLU A 161 1.35 -9.08 16.80
C GLU A 161 0.11 -9.75 16.20
N SER A 162 -0.86 -8.92 15.77
CA SER A 162 -2.14 -9.42 15.21
C SER A 162 -1.93 -10.16 13.89
N GLY A 163 -2.41 -11.40 13.83
CA GLY A 163 -2.36 -12.27 12.65
C GLY A 163 -1.06 -13.07 12.50
N GLN A 164 -0.05 -12.88 13.37
CA GLN A 164 1.19 -13.64 13.28
C GLN A 164 0.97 -15.15 13.51
N ALA A 165 0.17 -15.49 14.51
CA ALA A 165 -0.10 -16.90 14.86
C ALA A 165 -0.78 -17.63 13.70
N GLU A 166 -1.77 -17.00 13.10
CA GLU A 166 -2.51 -17.52 11.95
C GLU A 166 -1.59 -17.68 10.73
N LEU A 167 -0.73 -16.69 10.45
CA LEU A 167 0.21 -16.80 9.35
C LEU A 167 1.28 -17.88 9.58
N ARG A 168 1.80 -18.03 10.82
CA ARG A 168 2.74 -19.12 11.17
C ARG A 168 2.07 -20.49 11.01
N GLN A 169 0.82 -20.61 11.44
CA GLN A 169 0.07 -21.85 11.29
C GLN A 169 -0.13 -22.19 9.80
N LEU A 170 -0.48 -21.18 8.98
CA LEU A 170 -0.60 -21.36 7.53
C LEU A 170 0.74 -21.80 6.90
N CYS A 171 1.87 -21.17 7.27
CA CYS A 171 3.19 -21.57 6.76
C CYS A 171 3.55 -23.02 7.14
N LYS A 172 3.16 -23.47 8.34
CA LYS A 172 3.33 -24.85 8.77
C LYS A 172 2.48 -25.83 7.96
N GLU A 173 1.20 -25.50 7.74
CA GLU A 173 0.27 -26.30 6.92
C GLU A 173 0.74 -26.41 5.46
N LEU A 174 1.38 -25.35 4.95
CA LEU A 174 1.94 -25.31 3.62
C LEU A 174 3.34 -25.95 3.52
N GLY A 175 3.94 -26.42 4.62
CA GLY A 175 5.28 -27.03 4.62
C GLY A 175 6.43 -26.04 4.42
N ILE A 176 6.20 -24.73 4.59
CA ILE A 176 7.22 -23.70 4.38
C ILE A 176 7.71 -23.05 5.69
N GLU A 177 7.47 -23.65 6.83
CA GLU A 177 7.89 -23.11 8.13
C GLU A 177 9.40 -22.83 8.17
N ASN A 178 10.22 -23.73 7.62
CA ASN A 178 11.68 -23.60 7.57
C ASN A 178 12.16 -22.58 6.52
N PHE A 179 11.30 -22.17 5.61
CA PHE A 179 11.56 -21.15 4.58
C PHE A 179 10.94 -19.80 4.95
N SER A 180 10.31 -19.68 6.14
CA SER A 180 9.56 -18.50 6.54
C SER A 180 10.17 -17.84 7.77
N THR A 181 10.32 -16.52 7.71
CA THR A 181 10.74 -15.67 8.82
C THR A 181 9.68 -14.60 9.07
N ILE A 182 8.93 -14.73 10.16
CA ILE A 182 7.86 -13.79 10.54
C ILE A 182 8.28 -13.11 11.83
N VAL A 183 8.40 -11.78 11.83
CA VAL A 183 8.96 -10.98 12.93
C VAL A 183 8.14 -9.71 13.19
N GLY A 184 8.45 -9.04 14.28
CA GLY A 184 7.87 -7.77 14.71
C GLY A 184 6.97 -7.93 15.95
N PRO A 185 6.41 -6.84 16.49
CA PRO A 185 6.60 -5.46 16.01
C PRO A 185 8.01 -4.92 16.25
N VAL A 186 8.39 -3.93 15.44
CA VAL A 186 9.65 -3.18 15.61
C VAL A 186 9.34 -1.67 15.68
N PRO A 187 10.22 -0.84 16.24
CA PRO A 187 10.09 0.61 16.18
C PRO A 187 9.97 1.13 14.75
N HIS A 188 9.14 2.15 14.53
CA HIS A 188 8.83 2.64 13.18
C HIS A 188 10.07 3.15 12.43
N ASP A 189 11.01 3.75 13.11
CA ASP A 189 12.25 4.26 12.54
C ASP A 189 13.23 3.16 12.11
N GLU A 190 13.00 1.92 12.53
CA GLU A 190 13.80 0.75 12.16
C GLU A 190 13.24 -0.01 10.95
N VAL A 191 11.97 0.21 10.60
CA VAL A 191 11.26 -0.51 9.52
C VAL A 191 12.01 -0.42 8.19
N ALA A 192 12.63 0.72 7.89
CA ALA A 192 13.39 0.91 6.65
C ALA A 192 14.52 -0.11 6.48
N THR A 193 15.16 -0.53 7.58
CA THR A 193 16.23 -1.55 7.56
C THR A 193 15.73 -2.89 7.03
N PHE A 194 14.49 -3.26 7.34
CA PHE A 194 13.93 -4.55 6.92
C PHE A 194 13.57 -4.61 5.44
N TYR A 195 13.30 -3.46 4.81
CA TYR A 195 13.15 -3.43 3.35
C TYR A 195 14.43 -3.89 2.63
N SER A 196 15.63 -3.64 3.21
CA SER A 196 16.89 -4.07 2.61
C SER A 196 17.06 -5.58 2.56
N LEU A 197 16.36 -6.33 3.42
CA LEU A 197 16.38 -7.80 3.47
C LEU A 197 15.47 -8.45 2.41
N ILE A 198 14.66 -7.67 1.72
CA ILE A 198 13.68 -8.16 0.74
C ILE A 198 14.22 -7.93 -0.67
N ASP A 199 14.15 -8.95 -1.51
CA ASP A 199 14.44 -8.86 -2.93
C ASP A 199 13.21 -8.51 -3.75
N VAL A 200 12.09 -9.17 -3.43
CA VAL A 200 10.79 -9.00 -4.10
C VAL A 200 9.75 -8.66 -3.05
N PHE A 201 9.26 -7.43 -3.08
CA PHE A 201 8.18 -6.99 -2.19
C PHE A 201 6.83 -7.28 -2.84
N VAL A 202 5.98 -8.07 -2.17
CA VAL A 202 4.70 -8.51 -2.74
C VAL A 202 3.53 -7.76 -2.13
N VAL A 203 2.64 -7.28 -2.99
CA VAL A 203 1.38 -6.61 -2.65
C VAL A 203 0.22 -7.41 -3.25
N SER A 204 -0.15 -8.50 -2.59
CA SER A 204 -1.11 -9.51 -3.08
C SER A 204 -2.56 -9.19 -2.73
N ARG A 205 -2.95 -7.92 -2.81
CA ARG A 205 -4.30 -7.49 -2.43
C ARG A 205 -5.38 -8.17 -3.28
N PRO A 206 -6.41 -8.78 -2.67
CA PRO A 206 -7.52 -9.38 -3.41
C PRO A 206 -8.34 -8.31 -4.14
N SER A 207 -9.03 -8.72 -5.21
CA SER A 207 -9.91 -7.82 -5.95
C SER A 207 -11.18 -7.52 -5.15
N SER A 208 -11.24 -6.31 -4.64
CA SER A 208 -12.39 -5.77 -3.93
C SER A 208 -12.56 -4.29 -4.27
N ARG A 209 -13.72 -3.72 -3.95
CA ARG A 209 -13.95 -2.30 -4.26
C ARG A 209 -12.95 -1.37 -3.54
N VAL A 210 -12.59 -1.66 -2.29
CA VAL A 210 -11.62 -0.85 -1.55
C VAL A 210 -10.22 -0.95 -2.15
N THR A 211 -9.80 -2.14 -2.56
CA THR A 211 -8.47 -2.36 -3.12
C THR A 211 -8.32 -1.84 -4.54
N GLN A 212 -9.42 -1.79 -5.30
CA GLN A 212 -9.49 -1.16 -6.62
C GLN A 212 -9.39 0.38 -6.54
N LEU A 213 -9.83 1.00 -5.44
CA LEU A 213 -9.97 2.46 -5.35
C LEU A 213 -8.93 3.14 -4.46
N VAL A 214 -8.37 2.43 -3.47
CA VAL A 214 -7.50 3.03 -2.46
C VAL A 214 -6.07 2.58 -2.61
N THR A 215 -5.20 3.51 -2.99
CA THR A 215 -3.76 3.29 -3.17
C THR A 215 -3.09 3.07 -1.81
N PRO A 216 -2.39 1.94 -1.59
CA PRO A 216 -1.63 1.70 -0.36
C PRO A 216 -0.31 2.48 -0.35
N LEU A 217 0.26 2.71 0.86
CA LEU A 217 1.57 3.36 1.04
C LEU A 217 2.75 2.40 0.81
N LYS A 218 2.60 1.14 1.17
CA LYS A 218 3.68 0.13 1.19
C LYS A 218 4.45 -0.05 -0.12
N PRO A 219 3.81 -0.04 -1.31
CA PRO A 219 4.54 -0.10 -2.57
C PRO A 219 5.52 1.06 -2.74
N PHE A 220 5.12 2.29 -2.34
CA PHE A 220 6.00 3.45 -2.44
C PHE A 220 7.24 3.32 -1.54
N GLU A 221 7.08 2.78 -0.33
CA GLU A 221 8.17 2.53 0.60
C GLU A 221 9.14 1.48 0.03
N ALA A 222 8.62 0.36 -0.48
CA ALA A 222 9.43 -0.67 -1.11
C ALA A 222 10.17 -0.16 -2.36
N MET A 223 9.47 0.58 -3.24
CA MET A 223 10.05 1.20 -4.43
C MET A 223 11.13 2.22 -4.04
N ALA A 224 10.89 3.05 -3.02
CA ALA A 224 11.86 4.01 -2.49
C ALA A 224 13.15 3.33 -2.03
N MET A 225 13.04 2.13 -1.47
CA MET A 225 14.19 1.30 -1.04
C MET A 225 14.80 0.47 -2.19
N GLY A 226 14.40 0.74 -3.45
CA GLY A 226 14.92 0.05 -4.62
C GLY A 226 14.51 -1.43 -4.72
N ARG A 227 13.44 -1.82 -4.02
CA ARG A 227 12.93 -3.20 -4.09
C ARG A 227 12.00 -3.37 -5.28
N THR A 228 12.10 -4.52 -5.93
CA THR A 228 11.15 -4.86 -7.00
C THR A 228 9.81 -5.20 -6.39
N VAL A 229 8.78 -4.49 -6.81
CA VAL A 229 7.41 -4.71 -6.35
C VAL A 229 6.67 -5.62 -7.33
N VAL A 230 6.12 -6.72 -6.82
CA VAL A 230 5.14 -7.56 -7.50
C VAL A 230 3.79 -7.27 -6.89
N ALA A 231 2.81 -6.85 -7.68
CA ALA A 231 1.52 -6.43 -7.16
C ALA A 231 0.35 -6.95 -8.00
N SER A 232 -0.80 -7.15 -7.35
CA SER A 232 -2.04 -7.46 -8.06
C SER A 232 -2.43 -6.31 -8.99
N LYS A 233 -2.85 -6.64 -10.22
CA LYS A 233 -3.28 -5.67 -11.23
C LYS A 233 -4.64 -5.08 -10.86
N LEU A 234 -4.62 -4.10 -9.97
CA LEU A 234 -5.77 -3.35 -9.48
C LEU A 234 -5.62 -1.90 -9.93
N ALA A 235 -6.72 -1.23 -10.26
CA ALA A 235 -6.69 0.15 -10.79
C ALA A 235 -5.87 1.11 -9.91
N ALA A 236 -5.99 1.01 -8.57
CA ALA A 236 -5.20 1.82 -7.64
C ALA A 236 -3.70 1.51 -7.64
N LEU A 237 -3.28 0.31 -8.06
CA LEU A 237 -1.88 -0.10 -8.15
C LEU A 237 -1.32 0.17 -9.56
N GLU A 238 -2.15 0.11 -10.60
CA GLU A 238 -1.77 0.51 -11.97
C GLU A 238 -1.46 2.00 -12.09
N GLU A 239 -1.96 2.85 -11.17
CA GLU A 239 -1.58 4.26 -11.11
C GLU A 239 -0.12 4.50 -10.69
N ILE A 240 0.51 3.54 -10.03
CA ILE A 240 1.83 3.70 -9.43
C ILE A 240 2.88 2.73 -9.98
N ILE A 241 2.43 1.61 -10.56
CA ILE A 241 3.31 0.57 -11.09
C ILE A 241 3.11 0.47 -12.61
N GLN A 242 4.17 0.78 -13.35
CA GLN A 242 4.25 0.49 -14.77
C GLN A 242 4.83 -0.91 -14.93
N HIS A 243 4.00 -1.84 -15.42
CA HIS A 243 4.39 -3.24 -15.60
C HIS A 243 5.68 -3.37 -16.40
N GLU A 244 6.60 -4.22 -15.92
CA GLU A 244 7.94 -4.48 -16.45
C GLU A 244 8.92 -3.29 -16.43
N LYS A 245 8.50 -2.11 -15.99
CA LYS A 245 9.36 -0.91 -15.87
C LYS A 245 9.67 -0.55 -14.43
N THR A 246 8.64 -0.32 -13.60
CA THR A 246 8.79 0.08 -12.19
C THR A 246 8.24 -0.96 -11.21
N GLY A 247 7.84 -2.11 -11.71
CA GLY A 247 7.33 -3.25 -10.96
C GLY A 247 6.67 -4.25 -11.89
N LEU A 248 6.17 -5.33 -11.32
CA LEU A 248 5.47 -6.37 -12.05
C LEU A 248 4.04 -6.47 -11.54
N LEU A 249 3.10 -6.59 -12.46
CA LEU A 249 1.67 -6.75 -12.16
C LEU A 249 1.23 -8.16 -12.55
N TYR A 250 0.53 -8.82 -11.66
CA TYR A 250 -0.09 -10.13 -11.87
C TYR A 250 -1.61 -10.04 -11.76
N LYS A 251 -2.34 -11.00 -12.31
CA LYS A 251 -3.81 -11.05 -12.31
C LYS A 251 -4.32 -11.27 -10.87
N PRO A 252 -5.17 -10.37 -10.34
CA PRO A 252 -5.67 -10.47 -8.96
C PRO A 252 -6.32 -11.82 -8.68
N ASP A 253 -6.11 -12.32 -7.45
CA ASP A 253 -6.69 -13.56 -6.92
C ASP A 253 -6.23 -14.85 -7.66
N GLU A 254 -5.26 -14.75 -8.58
CA GLU A 254 -4.73 -15.88 -9.33
C GLU A 254 -3.37 -16.33 -8.75
N LEU A 255 -3.40 -17.43 -8.02
CA LEU A 255 -2.22 -17.99 -7.34
C LEU A 255 -1.07 -18.34 -8.31
N ASN A 256 -1.39 -18.98 -9.43
CA ASN A 256 -0.38 -19.41 -10.39
C ASN A 256 0.29 -18.21 -11.05
N ASP A 257 -0.46 -17.18 -11.41
CA ASP A 257 0.08 -15.98 -12.03
C ASP A 257 0.99 -15.19 -11.07
N LEU A 258 0.64 -15.16 -9.77
CA LEU A 258 1.52 -14.63 -8.73
C LEU A 258 2.81 -15.46 -8.60
N ALA A 259 2.70 -16.78 -8.52
CA ALA A 259 3.86 -17.66 -8.40
C ALA A 259 4.80 -17.52 -9.62
N ASP A 260 4.26 -17.57 -10.83
CA ASP A 260 5.03 -17.43 -12.08
C ASP A 260 5.71 -16.04 -12.16
N THR A 261 5.03 -14.98 -11.71
CA THR A 261 5.61 -13.61 -11.66
C THR A 261 6.76 -13.52 -10.65
N ILE A 262 6.65 -14.18 -9.49
CA ILE A 262 7.73 -14.25 -8.51
C ILE A 262 8.88 -15.10 -9.06
N GLU A 263 8.59 -16.24 -9.68
CA GLU A 263 9.59 -17.13 -10.29
C GLU A 263 10.43 -16.40 -11.34
N LEU A 264 9.80 -15.56 -12.19
CA LEU A 264 10.50 -14.70 -13.14
C LEU A 264 11.50 -13.77 -12.45
N CYS A 265 11.13 -13.18 -11.29
CA CYS A 265 12.05 -12.35 -10.51
C CYS A 265 13.25 -13.14 -9.96
N VAL A 266 13.04 -14.40 -9.59
CA VAL A 266 14.10 -15.29 -9.09
C VAL A 266 15.07 -15.66 -10.21
N GLN A 267 14.52 -16.04 -11.37
CA GLN A 267 15.30 -16.48 -12.54
C GLN A 267 16.07 -15.34 -13.22
N GLN A 268 15.61 -14.08 -13.08
CA GLN A 268 16.20 -12.91 -13.73
C GLN A 268 16.67 -11.84 -12.71
N PRO A 269 17.70 -12.12 -11.89
CA PRO A 269 18.11 -11.23 -10.80
C PRO A 269 18.56 -9.85 -11.28
N GLU A 270 19.21 -9.76 -12.44
CA GLU A 270 19.66 -8.46 -12.95
C GLU A 270 18.49 -7.61 -13.46
N LYS A 271 17.52 -8.19 -14.17
CA LYS A 271 16.29 -7.50 -14.58
C LYS A 271 15.48 -7.07 -13.34
N ARG A 272 15.40 -7.94 -12.32
CA ARG A 272 14.78 -7.60 -11.02
C ARG A 272 15.40 -6.33 -10.42
N LYS A 273 16.74 -6.27 -10.31
CA LYS A 273 17.45 -5.11 -9.79
C LYS A 273 17.28 -3.86 -10.65
N GLU A 274 17.21 -4.00 -11.97
CA GLU A 274 16.96 -2.91 -12.91
C GLU A 274 15.57 -2.29 -12.66
N ILE A 275 14.53 -3.12 -12.56
CA ILE A 275 13.16 -2.69 -12.25
C ILE A 275 13.11 -1.99 -10.89
N GLY A 276 13.77 -2.53 -9.86
CA GLY A 276 13.86 -1.91 -8.54
C GLY A 276 14.52 -0.52 -8.57
N ARG A 277 15.60 -0.37 -9.32
CA ARG A 277 16.28 0.94 -9.51
C ARG A 277 15.39 1.93 -10.26
N ALA A 278 14.72 1.50 -11.30
CA ALA A 278 13.78 2.35 -12.05
C ALA A 278 12.59 2.78 -11.18
N ALA A 279 12.08 1.86 -10.33
CA ALA A 279 11.05 2.16 -9.35
C ALA A 279 11.50 3.22 -8.33
N GLN A 280 12.71 3.09 -7.80
CA GLN A 280 13.30 4.06 -6.87
C GLN A 280 13.41 5.45 -7.51
N GLN A 281 13.95 5.53 -8.71
CA GLN A 281 14.08 6.79 -9.43
C GLN A 281 12.71 7.45 -9.65
N TRP A 282 11.72 6.66 -10.06
CA TRP A 282 10.36 7.17 -10.26
C TRP A 282 9.75 7.73 -8.97
N VAL A 283 9.94 7.05 -7.82
CA VAL A 283 9.46 7.55 -6.52
C VAL A 283 10.15 8.85 -6.13
N LEU A 284 11.47 8.93 -6.31
CA LEU A 284 12.25 10.15 -6.03
C LEU A 284 11.75 11.36 -6.81
N GLU A 285 11.40 11.17 -8.07
CA GLU A 285 10.94 12.23 -8.97
C GLU A 285 9.47 12.62 -8.73
N ASN A 286 8.63 11.68 -8.27
CA ASN A 286 7.18 11.85 -8.31
C ASN A 286 6.48 11.74 -6.95
N ARG A 287 7.11 11.13 -5.93
CA ARG A 287 6.42 10.70 -4.70
C ARG A 287 7.20 11.00 -3.42
N THR A 288 8.01 12.05 -3.40
CA THR A 288 8.57 12.62 -2.17
C THR A 288 7.70 13.78 -1.68
N TRP A 289 7.71 14.05 -0.37
CA TRP A 289 6.95 15.18 0.19
C TRP A 289 7.34 16.51 -0.43
N ASP A 290 8.63 16.73 -0.76
CA ASP A 290 9.10 17.95 -1.41
C ASP A 290 8.45 18.22 -2.78
N VAL A 291 8.09 17.13 -3.48
CA VAL A 291 7.39 17.20 -4.77
C VAL A 291 5.89 17.40 -4.57
N VAL A 292 5.30 16.55 -3.71
CA VAL A 292 3.84 16.47 -3.56
C VAL A 292 3.24 17.67 -2.84
N VAL A 293 3.95 18.27 -1.89
CA VAL A 293 3.45 19.43 -1.13
C VAL A 293 3.17 20.67 -2.01
N LYS A 294 3.84 20.77 -3.14
CA LYS A 294 3.59 21.86 -4.10
C LYS A 294 2.15 21.85 -4.59
N ASN A 295 1.60 20.68 -4.87
CA ASN A 295 0.21 20.51 -5.30
C ASN A 295 -0.77 20.95 -4.19
N THR A 296 -0.44 20.71 -2.91
CA THR A 296 -1.25 21.20 -1.78
C THR A 296 -1.30 22.73 -1.73
N LYS A 297 -0.15 23.39 -1.98
CA LYS A 297 -0.08 24.85 -2.03
C LYS A 297 -0.95 25.40 -3.15
N GLU A 298 -0.95 24.77 -4.33
CA GLU A 298 -1.84 25.15 -5.45
C GLU A 298 -3.32 25.05 -5.08
N VAL A 299 -3.71 24.05 -4.30
CA VAL A 299 -5.11 23.93 -3.81
C VAL A 299 -5.48 25.12 -2.93
N TYR A 300 -4.59 25.54 -2.05
CA TYR A 300 -4.84 26.70 -1.18
C TYR A 300 -4.86 28.01 -1.97
N ASN A 301 -4.01 28.16 -2.97
CA ASN A 301 -4.00 29.34 -3.82
C ASN A 301 -5.32 29.53 -4.60
N LYS A 302 -6.01 28.44 -4.96
CA LYS A 302 -7.34 28.51 -5.60
C LYS A 302 -8.44 29.05 -4.68
N LEU A 303 -8.18 29.14 -3.40
CA LEU A 303 -9.14 29.60 -2.39
C LEU A 303 -8.93 31.08 -2.02
N GLU A 304 -8.01 31.78 -2.70
CA GLU A 304 -7.67 33.19 -2.44
C GLU A 304 -7.35 33.46 -0.93
N ILE A 305 -6.55 32.57 -0.32
CA ILE A 305 -6.11 32.67 1.08
C ILE A 305 -4.68 33.22 1.12
#